data_17a2b4581011ad360045aa32293c4bd0
#
_entry.id   17a2b4581011ad360045aa32293c4bd0
#
_cell.length_a   1.000
_cell.length_b   1.000
_cell.length_c   1.000
_cell.angle_alpha   90.00
_cell.angle_beta   90.00
_cell.angle_gamma   90.00
#
_symmetry.space_group_name_H-M   'P 1'
#
loop_
_entity.id
_entity.type
_entity.pdbx_description
1 polymer ?
#
loop_
_entity_poly.entity_id
_entity_poly.type
_entity_poly.pdbx_seq_one_letter_code
_entity_poly.pdbx_strand_id
1 'polypeptide(L)'
;MLTEAQVVALEKAKTEKEAHGEFESEHHPGYCGAQDTFYVGNLKRVGRVYQQTFIDTDAKLACTKLYDRKTPITAADLLNDRVIPFYESHDVKLLRILTDRGSEYCGNPERHEYELYLAVEDIDHSRTKTKSPQTNGICERFHKTVLNEFYRIAFRKKVYRSIDEL
;
A
#
# COMPACT_ATOMS: atom_id res chain seq x y z
N MET A 1 -19.20 -33.62 26.16
CA MET A 1 -18.08 -32.94 26.80
C MET A 1 -17.01 -32.66 25.76
N LEU A 2 -16.50 -31.45 25.71
CA LEU A 2 -15.36 -31.09 24.84
C LEU A 2 -14.08 -31.73 25.38
N THR A 3 -13.23 -32.24 24.49
CA THR A 3 -11.91 -32.78 24.88
C THR A 3 -10.97 -31.61 25.18
N GLU A 4 -9.94 -31.85 26.02
CA GLU A 4 -8.91 -30.82 26.34
C GLU A 4 -8.30 -30.19 25.07
N ALA A 5 -8.04 -30.99 24.05
CA ALA A 5 -7.51 -30.48 22.76
C ALA A 5 -8.51 -29.54 22.05
N GLN A 6 -9.82 -29.78 22.18
CA GLN A 6 -10.85 -28.90 21.60
C GLN A 6 -10.99 -27.58 22.39
N VAL A 7 -10.80 -27.61 23.71
CA VAL A 7 -10.79 -26.42 24.55
C VAL A 7 -9.58 -25.54 24.21
N VAL A 8 -8.39 -26.11 24.11
CA VAL A 8 -7.16 -25.38 23.73
C VAL A 8 -7.27 -24.79 22.30
N ALA A 9 -7.87 -25.54 21.36
CA ALA A 9 -8.09 -25.03 20.01
C ALA A 9 -9.12 -23.88 19.97
N LEU A 10 -10.15 -23.93 20.81
CA LEU A 10 -11.15 -22.87 20.95
C LEU A 10 -10.57 -21.61 21.64
N GLU A 11 -9.72 -21.80 22.66
CA GLU A 11 -9.04 -20.69 23.31
C GLU A 11 -8.02 -20.01 22.36
N LYS A 12 -7.28 -20.79 21.59
CA LYS A 12 -6.37 -20.28 20.57
C LYS A 12 -7.10 -19.52 19.47
N ALA A 13 -8.23 -20.06 18.98
CA ALA A 13 -9.09 -19.40 17.99
C ALA A 13 -9.76 -18.13 18.55
N LYS A 14 -10.03 -18.10 19.86
CA LYS A 14 -10.58 -16.94 20.55
C LYS A 14 -9.52 -15.84 20.72
N THR A 15 -8.29 -16.21 21.10
CA THR A 15 -7.15 -15.29 21.21
C THR A 15 -6.75 -14.74 19.83
N GLU A 16 -6.80 -15.56 18.77
CA GLU A 16 -6.56 -15.11 17.40
C GLU A 16 -7.68 -14.20 16.89
N LYS A 17 -8.93 -14.41 17.29
CA LYS A 17 -10.07 -13.53 16.99
C LYS A 17 -10.04 -12.23 17.79
N GLU A 18 -9.65 -12.28 19.05
CA GLU A 18 -9.51 -11.10 19.91
C GLU A 18 -8.33 -10.24 19.44
N ALA A 19 -7.20 -10.85 19.05
CA ALA A 19 -6.08 -10.16 18.39
C ALA A 19 -6.51 -9.56 17.04
N HIS A 20 -7.37 -10.24 16.27
CA HIS A 20 -7.93 -9.70 15.03
C HIS A 20 -8.98 -8.61 15.28
N GLY A 21 -9.76 -8.71 16.36
CA GLY A 21 -10.75 -7.72 16.77
C GLY A 21 -10.14 -6.47 17.42
N GLU A 22 -9.03 -6.62 18.16
CA GLU A 22 -8.22 -5.48 18.63
C GLU A 22 -7.64 -4.69 17.45
N PHE A 23 -7.27 -5.37 16.35
CA PHE A 23 -6.82 -4.73 15.10
C PHE A 23 -7.90 -3.88 14.41
N GLU A 24 -9.17 -4.26 14.53
CA GLU A 24 -10.29 -3.49 13.95
C GLU A 24 -10.72 -2.30 14.82
N SER A 25 -10.28 -2.23 16.08
CA SER A 25 -10.67 -1.19 17.04
C SER A 25 -9.68 -0.02 17.18
N GLU A 26 -8.45 -0.18 16.71
CA GLU A 26 -7.46 0.90 16.75
C GLU A 26 -7.50 1.75 15.47
N HIS A 27 -8.27 2.83 15.55
CA HIS A 27 -8.38 3.81 14.48
C HIS A 27 -7.57 5.06 14.84
N HIS A 28 -6.37 5.17 14.29
CA HIS A 28 -5.55 6.37 14.37
C HIS A 28 -4.65 6.53 13.14
N PRO A 29 -4.29 7.76 12.75
CA PRO A 29 -3.36 7.99 11.66
C PRO A 29 -2.05 7.20 11.85
N GLY A 30 -1.55 6.57 10.78
CA GLY A 30 -0.33 5.76 10.82
C GLY A 30 -0.53 4.32 11.28
N TYR A 31 -1.71 3.93 11.75
CA TYR A 31 -1.94 2.55 12.16
C TYR A 31 -1.80 1.55 11.02
N CYS A 32 -2.44 1.81 9.89
CA CYS A 32 -2.34 0.97 8.70
C CYS A 32 -2.44 1.81 7.42
N GLY A 33 -1.47 1.66 6.54
CA GLY A 33 -1.53 2.17 5.18
C GLY A 33 -1.79 1.07 4.16
N ALA A 34 -2.47 1.38 3.07
CA ALA A 34 -2.60 0.52 1.91
C ALA A 34 -1.72 1.06 0.79
N GLN A 35 -0.93 0.19 0.15
CA GLN A 35 -0.09 0.57 -0.99
C GLN A 35 -0.40 -0.28 -2.21
N ASP A 36 -0.42 0.35 -3.37
CA ASP A 36 -0.71 -0.31 -4.64
C ASP A 36 -0.05 0.44 -5.81
N THR A 37 0.18 -0.29 -6.91
CA THR A 37 0.71 0.25 -8.16
C THR A 37 -0.39 0.34 -9.20
N PHE A 38 -0.60 1.53 -9.74
CA PHE A 38 -1.55 1.80 -10.79
C PHE A 38 -0.84 2.03 -12.13
N TYR A 39 -1.21 1.28 -13.16
CA TYR A 39 -0.72 1.54 -14.52
C TYR A 39 -1.50 2.71 -15.14
N VAL A 40 -0.83 3.83 -15.30
CA VAL A 40 -1.43 5.06 -15.87
C VAL A 40 -1.61 4.93 -17.37
N GLY A 41 -0.62 4.40 -18.07
CA GLY A 41 -0.67 4.21 -19.51
C GLY A 41 0.72 4.22 -20.15
N ASN A 42 0.71 4.11 -21.49
CA ASN A 42 1.91 4.28 -22.33
C ASN A 42 1.80 5.61 -23.05
N LEU A 43 2.51 6.62 -22.55
CA LEU A 43 2.43 7.98 -23.06
C LEU A 43 3.41 8.18 -24.20
N LYS A 44 2.94 8.84 -25.25
CA LYS A 44 3.76 9.17 -26.42
C LYS A 44 4.95 10.03 -25.97
N ARG A 45 6.17 9.62 -26.28
CA ARG A 45 7.47 10.23 -25.90
C ARG A 45 7.96 9.99 -24.45
N VAL A 46 7.10 9.53 -23.55
CA VAL A 46 7.47 9.23 -22.15
C VAL A 46 7.66 7.73 -21.94
N GLY A 47 6.84 6.91 -22.61
CA GLY A 47 6.79 5.48 -22.41
C GLY A 47 5.76 5.06 -21.37
N ARG A 48 5.98 3.92 -20.75
CA ARG A 48 5.09 3.38 -19.70
C ARG A 48 5.20 4.23 -18.44
N VAL A 49 4.05 4.57 -17.86
CA VAL A 49 3.96 5.33 -16.62
C VAL A 49 3.14 4.55 -15.60
N TYR A 50 3.71 4.43 -14.42
CA TYR A 50 3.10 3.79 -13.25
C TYR A 50 2.98 4.81 -12.12
N GLN A 51 1.87 4.77 -11.40
CA GLN A 51 1.68 5.53 -10.18
C GLN A 51 1.79 4.59 -8.99
N GLN A 52 2.76 4.83 -8.12
CA GLN A 52 2.75 4.26 -6.78
C GLN A 52 1.80 5.09 -5.92
N THR A 53 0.94 4.42 -5.18
CA THR A 53 -0.07 5.04 -4.32
C THR A 53 0.02 4.44 -2.92
N PHE A 54 0.09 5.30 -1.92
CA PHE A 54 -0.07 4.95 -0.51
C PHE A 54 -1.27 5.70 0.05
N ILE A 55 -2.14 5.03 0.79
CA ILE A 55 -3.29 5.64 1.46
C ILE A 55 -3.34 5.20 2.91
N ASP A 56 -3.33 6.16 3.84
CA ASP A 56 -3.65 5.89 5.24
C ASP A 56 -5.12 5.49 5.36
N THR A 57 -5.37 4.30 5.90
CA THR A 57 -6.73 3.75 5.96
C THR A 57 -7.63 4.47 6.94
N ASP A 58 -7.06 5.13 7.94
CA ASP A 58 -7.80 5.92 8.93
C ASP A 58 -7.90 7.39 8.53
N ALA A 59 -6.79 8.08 8.36
CA ALA A 59 -6.74 9.50 8.00
C ALA A 59 -7.24 9.81 6.59
N LYS A 60 -7.34 8.80 5.71
CA LYS A 60 -7.70 8.94 4.28
C LYS A 60 -6.74 9.83 3.50
N LEU A 61 -5.53 10.01 4.01
CA LEU A 61 -4.45 10.71 3.34
C LEU A 61 -3.88 9.83 2.24
N ALA A 62 -3.71 10.37 1.05
CA ALA A 62 -3.07 9.70 -0.08
C ALA A 62 -1.76 10.37 -0.46
N CYS A 63 -0.70 9.57 -0.63
CA CYS A 63 0.57 9.98 -1.22
C CYS A 63 0.76 9.23 -2.54
N THR A 64 1.15 9.93 -3.58
CA THR A 64 1.40 9.34 -4.91
C THR A 64 2.70 9.84 -5.50
N LYS A 65 3.33 9.00 -6.31
CA LYS A 65 4.50 9.37 -7.12
C LYS A 65 4.51 8.57 -8.41
N LEU A 66 4.97 9.18 -9.50
CA LEU A 66 5.02 8.56 -10.82
C LEU A 66 6.40 7.98 -11.10
N TYR A 67 6.41 6.85 -11.83
CA TYR A 67 7.62 6.14 -12.23
C TYR A 67 7.49 5.58 -13.64
N ASP A 68 8.62 5.38 -14.29
CA ASP A 68 8.73 4.72 -15.60
C ASP A 68 8.72 3.19 -15.51
N ARG A 69 8.77 2.65 -14.29
CA ARG A 69 8.85 1.21 -14.02
C ARG A 69 8.12 0.81 -12.76
N LYS A 70 7.81 -0.47 -12.67
CA LYS A 70 7.18 -1.12 -11.53
C LYS A 70 8.19 -2.11 -10.94
N THR A 71 8.84 -1.73 -9.85
CA THR A 71 9.90 -2.51 -9.19
C THR A 71 9.80 -2.39 -7.67
N PRO A 72 10.44 -3.30 -6.90
CA PRO A 72 10.53 -3.17 -5.44
C PRO A 72 11.15 -1.84 -5.00
N ILE A 73 12.15 -1.35 -5.75
CA ILE A 73 12.81 -0.08 -5.47
C ILE A 73 11.84 1.09 -5.61
N THR A 74 11.01 1.14 -6.67
CA THR A 74 10.03 2.22 -6.85
C THR A 74 8.93 2.18 -5.80
N ALA A 75 8.55 0.99 -5.33
CA ALA A 75 7.60 0.85 -4.24
C ALA A 75 8.17 1.37 -2.90
N ALA A 76 9.43 1.06 -2.59
CA ALA A 76 10.13 1.57 -1.41
C ALA A 76 10.42 3.08 -1.51
N ASP A 77 10.74 3.58 -2.69
CA ASP A 77 11.05 5.00 -2.92
C ASP A 77 9.86 5.92 -2.59
N LEU A 78 8.62 5.53 -2.91
CA LEU A 78 7.44 6.31 -2.50
C LEU A 78 7.38 6.47 -0.97
N LEU A 79 7.63 5.40 -0.24
CA LEU A 79 7.63 5.44 1.22
C LEU A 79 8.73 6.35 1.76
N ASN A 80 9.94 6.16 1.26
CA ASN A 80 11.12 6.90 1.72
C ASN A 80 11.08 8.39 1.37
N ASP A 81 10.55 8.75 0.20
CA ASP A 81 10.55 10.12 -0.31
C ASP A 81 9.34 10.94 0.15
N ARG A 82 8.19 10.30 0.31
CA ARG A 82 6.92 11.01 0.57
C ARG A 82 6.25 10.63 1.88
N VAL A 83 6.10 9.33 2.13
CA VAL A 83 5.25 8.84 3.22
C VAL A 83 5.95 9.00 4.57
N ILE A 84 7.12 8.43 4.75
CA ILE A 84 7.84 8.47 6.02
C ILE A 84 8.17 9.90 6.45
N PRO A 85 8.74 10.78 5.59
CA PRO A 85 9.00 12.17 5.96
C PRO A 85 7.73 12.94 6.37
N PHE A 86 6.59 12.64 5.73
CA PHE A 86 5.31 13.24 6.11
C PHE A 86 4.89 12.83 7.53
N TYR A 87 4.93 11.55 7.85
CA TYR A 87 4.58 11.05 9.19
C TYR A 87 5.54 11.55 10.26
N GLU A 88 6.85 11.57 9.98
CA GLU A 88 7.86 12.11 10.89
C GLU A 88 7.62 13.60 11.20
N SER A 89 7.23 14.39 10.20
CA SER A 89 6.94 15.81 10.37
C SER A 89 5.73 16.09 11.28
N HIS A 90 4.87 15.07 11.48
CA HIS A 90 3.68 15.14 12.34
C HIS A 90 3.83 14.33 13.64
N ASP A 91 5.04 13.83 13.92
CA ASP A 91 5.33 12.98 15.09
C ASP A 91 4.42 11.73 15.18
N VAL A 92 4.13 11.16 14.03
CA VAL A 92 3.32 9.94 13.88
C VAL A 92 4.18 8.83 13.29
N LYS A 93 4.07 7.60 13.82
CA LYS A 93 4.75 6.42 13.28
C LYS A 93 3.80 5.61 12.41
N LEU A 94 4.24 5.21 11.23
CA LEU A 94 3.54 4.23 10.40
C LEU A 94 3.85 2.83 10.93
N LEU A 95 2.81 2.09 11.35
CA LEU A 95 2.99 0.80 12.01
C LEU A 95 2.88 -0.38 11.03
N ARG A 96 1.99 -0.28 10.06
CA ARG A 96 1.69 -1.39 9.14
C ARG A 96 1.38 -0.91 7.74
N ILE A 97 1.76 -1.73 6.75
CA ILE A 97 1.35 -1.55 5.35
C ILE A 97 0.66 -2.81 4.84
N LEU A 98 -0.46 -2.61 4.17
CA LEU A 98 -1.19 -3.64 3.44
C LEU A 98 -0.92 -3.49 1.94
N THR A 99 -0.47 -4.57 1.30
CA THR A 99 -0.26 -4.63 -0.16
C THR A 99 -0.95 -5.84 -0.76
N ASP A 100 -1.03 -5.88 -2.08
CA ASP A 100 -1.29 -7.13 -2.79
C ASP A 100 -0.04 -8.03 -2.78
N ARG A 101 -0.06 -9.08 -3.59
CA ARG A 101 1.05 -10.03 -3.72
C ARG A 101 1.89 -9.79 -4.98
N GLY A 102 1.87 -8.58 -5.52
CA GLY A 102 2.69 -8.20 -6.64
C GLY A 102 4.19 -8.37 -6.36
N SER A 103 4.97 -8.65 -7.39
CA SER A 103 6.42 -8.87 -7.26
C SER A 103 7.18 -7.63 -6.80
N GLU A 104 6.59 -6.45 -6.91
CA GLU A 104 7.14 -5.19 -6.37
C GLU A 104 7.04 -5.11 -4.84
N TYR A 105 6.13 -5.88 -4.23
CA TYR A 105 5.89 -5.88 -2.78
C TYR A 105 6.34 -7.17 -2.10
N CYS A 106 6.36 -8.27 -2.82
CA CYS A 106 6.59 -9.60 -2.26
C CYS A 106 7.71 -10.33 -2.97
N GLY A 107 8.67 -10.82 -2.19
CA GLY A 107 9.80 -11.62 -2.67
C GLY A 107 10.52 -12.30 -1.52
N ASN A 108 11.78 -12.68 -1.74
CA ASN A 108 12.62 -13.24 -0.69
C ASN A 108 12.97 -12.13 0.31
N PRO A 109 12.57 -12.24 1.61
CA PRO A 109 12.81 -11.20 2.60
C PRO A 109 14.27 -10.78 2.77
N GLU A 110 15.22 -11.66 2.46
CA GLU A 110 16.65 -11.38 2.59
C GLU A 110 17.23 -10.56 1.41
N ARG A 111 16.51 -10.45 0.29
CA ARG A 111 17.03 -9.86 -0.95
C ARG A 111 16.06 -8.92 -1.65
N HIS A 112 14.81 -8.88 -1.19
CA HIS A 112 13.78 -8.05 -1.82
C HIS A 112 13.81 -6.64 -1.23
N GLU A 113 14.10 -5.65 -2.03
CA GLU A 113 14.38 -4.27 -1.60
C GLU A 113 13.22 -3.65 -0.80
N TYR A 114 11.98 -3.92 -1.19
CA TYR A 114 10.81 -3.44 -0.48
C TYR A 114 10.68 -4.08 0.91
N GLU A 115 10.82 -5.40 1.00
CA GLU A 115 10.77 -6.13 2.27
C GLU A 115 11.91 -5.69 3.23
N LEU A 116 13.11 -5.49 2.68
CA LEU A 116 14.25 -4.98 3.46
C LEU A 116 14.01 -3.57 3.96
N TYR A 117 13.43 -2.70 3.13
CA TYR A 117 13.08 -1.34 3.53
C TYR A 117 12.08 -1.33 4.70
N LEU A 118 11.01 -2.11 4.60
CA LEU A 118 10.03 -2.21 5.68
C LEU A 118 10.62 -2.75 6.99
N ALA A 119 11.54 -3.72 6.89
CA ALA A 119 12.23 -4.25 8.04
C ALA A 119 13.14 -3.20 8.72
N VAL A 120 13.85 -2.38 7.96
CA VAL A 120 14.68 -1.28 8.47
C VAL A 120 13.84 -0.22 9.16
N GLU A 121 12.69 0.13 8.60
CA GLU A 121 11.76 1.13 9.16
C GLU A 121 10.87 0.58 10.28
N ASP A 122 10.99 -0.70 10.61
CA ASP A 122 10.17 -1.38 11.63
C ASP A 122 8.67 -1.25 11.33
N ILE A 123 8.30 -1.53 10.08
CA ILE A 123 6.92 -1.49 9.57
C ILE A 123 6.44 -2.90 9.28
N ASP A 124 5.33 -3.31 9.89
CA ASP A 124 4.71 -4.59 9.62
C ASP A 124 4.16 -4.66 8.18
N HIS A 125 4.45 -5.76 7.49
CA HIS A 125 3.94 -6.02 6.15
C HIS A 125 2.81 -7.05 6.16
N SER A 126 1.60 -6.60 5.87
CA SER A 126 0.42 -7.45 5.66
C SER A 126 0.10 -7.58 4.18
N ARG A 127 -0.32 -8.78 3.77
CA ARG A 127 -0.66 -9.07 2.37
C ARG A 127 -2.12 -9.46 2.25
N THR A 128 -2.79 -9.00 1.20
CA THR A 128 -4.17 -9.38 0.92
C THR A 128 -4.27 -10.89 0.66
N LYS A 129 -5.36 -11.50 1.14
CA LYS A 129 -5.66 -12.90 0.83
C LYS A 129 -5.97 -13.04 -0.67
N THR A 130 -5.50 -14.10 -1.30
CA THR A 130 -5.57 -14.37 -2.75
C THR A 130 -6.98 -14.33 -3.37
N LYS A 131 -8.04 -14.26 -2.56
CA LYS A 131 -9.45 -14.26 -3.00
C LYS A 131 -10.31 -13.21 -2.25
N SER A 132 -9.72 -12.18 -1.66
CA SER A 132 -10.45 -11.18 -0.89
C SER A 132 -10.26 -9.80 -1.53
N PRO A 133 -11.08 -9.42 -2.53
CA PRO A 133 -10.94 -8.14 -3.24
C PRO A 133 -11.21 -6.93 -2.35
N GLN A 134 -11.78 -7.11 -1.15
CA GLN A 134 -12.17 -6.00 -0.27
C GLN A 134 -10.99 -5.29 0.40
N THR A 135 -9.85 -5.94 0.57
CA THR A 135 -8.72 -5.42 1.34
C THR A 135 -7.91 -4.34 0.63
N ASN A 136 -7.95 -4.26 -0.70
CA ASN A 136 -7.29 -3.19 -1.48
C ASN A 136 -8.27 -2.22 -2.16
N GLY A 137 -9.55 -2.33 -1.84
CA GLY A 137 -10.61 -1.51 -2.44
C GLY A 137 -10.46 0.00 -2.21
N ILE A 138 -9.68 0.42 -1.21
CA ILE A 138 -9.39 1.85 -0.98
C ILE A 138 -8.48 2.41 -2.09
N CYS A 139 -7.42 1.69 -2.44
CA CYS A 139 -6.52 2.08 -3.54
C CYS A 139 -7.24 2.01 -4.89
N GLU A 140 -8.01 0.95 -5.14
CA GLU A 140 -8.76 0.79 -6.39
C GLU A 140 -9.76 1.93 -6.61
N ARG A 141 -10.51 2.33 -5.58
CA ARG A 141 -11.43 3.48 -5.66
C ARG A 141 -10.70 4.78 -5.90
N PHE A 142 -9.58 5.00 -5.23
CA PHE A 142 -8.75 6.17 -5.44
C PHE A 142 -8.20 6.21 -6.88
N HIS A 143 -7.66 5.10 -7.40
CA HIS A 143 -7.17 5.01 -8.77
C HIS A 143 -8.25 5.31 -9.80
N LYS A 144 -9.46 4.81 -9.58
CA LYS A 144 -10.61 5.09 -10.45
C LYS A 144 -10.97 6.59 -10.45
N THR A 145 -10.94 7.22 -9.30
CA THR A 145 -11.18 8.67 -9.17
C THR A 145 -10.10 9.48 -9.89
N VAL A 146 -8.82 9.20 -9.61
CA VAL A 146 -7.69 9.88 -10.25
C VAL A 146 -7.69 9.69 -11.77
N LEU A 147 -8.00 8.47 -12.24
CA LEU A 147 -8.10 8.19 -13.67
C LEU A 147 -9.18 9.05 -14.33
N ASN A 148 -10.37 9.15 -13.74
CA ASN A 148 -11.50 9.85 -14.32
C ASN A 148 -11.39 11.37 -14.20
N GLU A 149 -10.95 11.87 -13.04
CA GLU A 149 -10.99 13.29 -12.73
C GLU A 149 -9.68 14.02 -13.08
N PHE A 150 -8.58 13.30 -13.18
CA PHE A 150 -7.28 13.88 -13.50
C PHE A 150 -6.70 13.36 -14.82
N TYR A 151 -6.32 12.10 -14.93
CA TYR A 151 -5.55 11.61 -16.08
C TYR A 151 -6.31 11.71 -17.41
N ARG A 152 -7.58 11.34 -17.45
CA ARG A 152 -8.40 11.45 -18.68
C ARG A 152 -8.56 12.89 -19.15
N ILE A 153 -8.57 13.84 -18.24
CA ILE A 153 -8.66 15.27 -18.55
C ILE A 153 -7.30 15.80 -18.98
N ALA A 154 -6.26 15.52 -18.21
CA ALA A 154 -4.89 15.97 -18.46
C ALA A 154 -4.38 15.52 -19.83
N PHE A 155 -4.56 14.24 -20.18
CA PHE A 155 -4.10 13.69 -21.47
C PHE A 155 -4.88 14.19 -22.68
N ARG A 156 -6.07 14.75 -22.51
CA ARG A 156 -6.80 15.42 -23.60
C ARG A 156 -6.32 16.85 -23.83
N LYS A 157 -5.80 17.50 -22.80
CA LYS A 157 -5.43 18.93 -22.85
C LYS A 157 -4.00 19.17 -23.27
N LYS A 158 -3.08 18.26 -22.94
CA LYS A 158 -1.63 18.46 -23.15
C LYS A 158 -0.94 17.14 -23.50
N VAL A 159 0.07 17.24 -24.36
CA VAL A 159 1.04 16.15 -24.60
C VAL A 159 2.22 16.36 -23.68
N TYR A 160 2.44 15.47 -22.75
CA TYR A 160 3.55 15.50 -21.80
C TYR A 160 4.83 14.96 -22.46
N ARG A 161 5.95 15.56 -22.14
CA ARG A 161 7.28 15.18 -22.68
C ARG A 161 8.13 14.39 -21.70
N SER A 162 7.81 14.51 -20.41
CA SER A 162 8.44 13.79 -19.31
C SER A 162 7.44 13.47 -18.22
N ILE A 163 7.82 12.59 -17.29
CA ILE A 163 7.03 12.30 -16.09
C ILE A 163 6.93 13.54 -15.20
N ASP A 164 7.98 14.34 -15.14
CA ASP A 164 8.05 15.54 -14.30
C ASP A 164 7.07 16.65 -14.75
N GLU A 165 6.63 16.60 -16.00
CA GLU A 165 5.61 17.51 -16.51
C GLU A 165 4.19 17.09 -16.17
N LEU A 166 3.98 15.82 -15.75
CA LEU A 166 2.69 15.23 -15.42
C LEU A 166 2.38 15.36 -13.94
#